data_c9f0df664a171929699aa03e5010ba0d
#
_entry.id   c9f0df664a171929699aa03e5010ba0d
#
_cell.length_a   1.000
_cell.length_b   1.000
_cell.length_c   1.000
_cell.angle_alpha   90.00
_cell.angle_beta   90.00
_cell.angle_gamma   90.00
#
_symmetry.space_group_name_H-M   'P 1'
#
loop_
_entity.id
_entity.type
_entity.pdbx_description
1 polymer ?
#
loop_
_entity_poly.entity_id
_entity_poly.type
_entity_poly.pdbx_seq_one_letter_code
_entity_poly.pdbx_strand_id
1 'polypeptide(L)'
;MPSNEPLRLSLTNITKRYPGVVANRSVSLSVKPGEAHAVLGENGAGKSTLMKIIYGAVKPDEGAIQYNGQAVQIRNPQQARALGISMVFQHFSLFDTLSVAENVWLGLDPSFSLAQVSARISVKAAEYGLDIDPSRPVHTLSVGEMQRVEIIRALLTEPKLLILDEPTSVLTPQAVDKLFVVLKKLVSQGCSLLYISHKLHEIRELCSACTVLRGGEVTGVCDPREESNASLSRMMIGAEPPALQHQDRTPGAVLFEARHLSLNKEDQFGVNLVDINLQVRAGEVVGIAGVSGNGQRELLYALSGEDTRPVPDSVHLNGQAVGHVGPNPRRQAGLHFVPEERLGRGAVPSLSLSHNMLLTRSEAISSGGWIDTQMLQTQAQKIIQQFKVKANGAQAPAQSLSGGNLQKFIVGREIDAKPKVLLVSQPTWGVDVGAAAQIRAELLALRDAGCAVLVVSEELDELFEISDRLYVMANGKLSPAIQRKDATVAQMGEWMSGLWESHA
;
A
#
# COMPACT_ATOMS: atom_id res chain seq x y z
N MET A 1 14.09 -18.42 35.79
CA MET A 1 14.16 -17.11 36.46
C MET A 1 13.99 -16.07 35.37
N PRO A 2 13.15 -15.05 35.47
CA PRO A 2 13.09 -14.00 34.48
C PRO A 2 14.46 -13.31 34.42
N SER A 3 15.03 -13.21 33.21
CA SER A 3 16.31 -12.53 32.98
C SER A 3 16.22 -11.09 33.48
N ASN A 4 17.11 -10.70 34.36
CA ASN A 4 17.19 -9.36 34.95
C ASN A 4 17.89 -8.37 33.99
N GLU A 5 17.84 -8.64 32.67
CA GLU A 5 18.42 -7.74 31.70
C GLU A 5 17.51 -6.53 31.49
N PRO A 6 18.06 -5.32 31.45
CA PRO A 6 17.28 -4.11 31.21
C PRO A 6 16.62 -4.16 29.85
N LEU A 7 15.39 -3.66 29.75
CA LEU A 7 14.66 -3.54 28.48
C LEU A 7 15.46 -2.69 27.50
N ARG A 8 15.45 -3.10 26.21
CA ARG A 8 16.03 -2.31 25.13
C ARG A 8 15.34 -0.96 25.03
N LEU A 9 14.02 -0.97 25.01
CA LEU A 9 13.17 0.21 24.97
C LEU A 9 12.01 0.03 25.93
N SER A 10 11.68 1.06 26.70
CA SER A 10 10.47 1.14 27.48
C SER A 10 9.83 2.52 27.31
N LEU A 11 8.61 2.52 26.85
CA LEU A 11 7.74 3.68 26.77
C LEU A 11 6.71 3.61 27.88
N THR A 12 6.52 4.70 28.62
CA THR A 12 5.54 4.77 29.70
C THR A 12 4.62 5.96 29.48
N ASN A 13 3.34 5.69 29.30
CA ASN A 13 2.25 6.68 29.17
C ASN A 13 2.51 7.77 28.11
N ILE A 14 3.07 7.40 26.98
CA ILE A 14 3.35 8.33 25.87
C ILE A 14 2.04 8.90 25.31
N THR A 15 1.93 10.22 25.36
CA THR A 15 0.78 10.95 24.79
C THR A 15 1.25 11.97 23.77
N LYS A 16 0.54 12.02 22.62
CA LYS A 16 0.76 13.02 21.58
C LYS A 16 -0.55 13.55 21.05
N ARG A 17 -0.69 14.88 21.09
CA ARG A 17 -1.85 15.60 20.60
C ARG A 17 -1.48 16.46 19.38
N TYR A 18 -2.37 16.46 18.38
CA TYR A 18 -2.35 17.40 17.27
C TYR A 18 -3.68 18.19 17.27
N PRO A 19 -3.78 19.32 16.57
CA PRO A 19 -5.05 20.05 16.46
C PRO A 19 -6.21 19.13 16.02
N GLY A 20 -7.19 18.94 16.88
CA GLY A 20 -8.36 18.09 16.60
C GLY A 20 -8.18 16.58 16.78
N VAL A 21 -6.97 16.06 17.07
CA VAL A 21 -6.71 14.62 17.16
C VAL A 21 -5.71 14.28 18.28
N VAL A 22 -6.03 13.27 19.08
CA VAL A 22 -5.08 12.64 20.01
C VAL A 22 -4.49 11.41 19.29
N ALA A 23 -3.27 11.54 18.78
CA ALA A 23 -2.63 10.48 18.00
C ALA A 23 -2.13 9.30 18.85
N ASN A 24 -1.65 9.59 20.08
CA ASN A 24 -1.32 8.58 21.08
C ASN A 24 -1.84 9.06 22.43
N ARG A 25 -2.45 8.16 23.21
CA ARG A 25 -3.04 8.43 24.52
C ARG A 25 -2.52 7.41 25.53
N SER A 26 -1.61 7.84 26.40
CA SER A 26 -1.02 7.01 27.45
C SER A 26 -0.47 5.66 26.95
N VAL A 27 0.17 5.66 25.78
CA VAL A 27 0.71 4.44 25.17
C VAL A 27 1.94 3.98 25.95
N SER A 28 1.93 2.72 26.38
CA SER A 28 3.07 2.03 27.00
C SER A 28 3.47 0.84 26.15
N LEU A 29 4.79 0.67 25.93
CA LEU A 29 5.36 -0.40 25.11
C LEU A 29 6.72 -0.78 25.66
N SER A 30 7.04 -2.07 25.65
CA SER A 30 8.33 -2.59 26.11
C SER A 30 8.92 -3.54 25.07
N VAL A 31 10.21 -3.39 24.78
CA VAL A 31 10.97 -4.24 23.85
C VAL A 31 12.21 -4.77 24.58
N LYS A 32 12.43 -6.09 24.50
CA LYS A 32 13.61 -6.75 25.07
C LYS A 32 14.81 -6.68 24.12
N PRO A 33 16.05 -6.82 24.61
CA PRO A 33 17.21 -7.04 23.74
C PRO A 33 17.01 -8.26 22.83
N GLY A 34 17.31 -8.13 21.52
CA GLY A 34 17.16 -9.23 20.57
C GLY A 34 15.71 -9.69 20.34
N GLU A 35 14.72 -8.84 20.62
CA GLU A 35 13.29 -9.13 20.39
C GLU A 35 12.84 -8.50 19.07
N ALA A 36 12.14 -9.26 18.25
CA ALA A 36 11.33 -8.71 17.15
C ALA A 36 9.92 -8.47 17.68
N HIS A 37 9.55 -7.19 17.84
CA HIS A 37 8.29 -6.72 18.40
C HIS A 37 7.43 -6.06 17.31
N ALA A 38 6.25 -6.58 17.07
CA ALA A 38 5.30 -5.98 16.14
C ALA A 38 4.52 -4.83 16.77
N VAL A 39 4.26 -3.78 15.99
CA VAL A 39 3.28 -2.74 16.34
C VAL A 39 2.16 -2.77 15.32
N LEU A 40 1.04 -3.34 15.73
CA LEU A 40 -0.17 -3.51 14.94
C LEU A 40 -1.17 -2.39 15.15
N GLY A 41 -2.09 -2.22 14.21
CA GLY A 41 -3.21 -1.29 14.32
C GLY A 41 -3.63 -0.78 12.95
N GLU A 42 -4.84 -0.24 12.87
CA GLU A 42 -5.36 0.37 11.65
C GLU A 42 -4.61 1.65 11.26
N ASN A 43 -4.84 2.13 10.04
CA ASN A 43 -4.35 3.44 9.62
C ASN A 43 -4.96 4.54 10.50
N GLY A 44 -4.09 5.44 11.00
CA GLY A 44 -4.50 6.44 11.98
C GLY A 44 -4.52 5.95 13.45
N ALA A 45 -4.16 4.69 13.72
CA ALA A 45 -4.08 4.18 15.11
C ALA A 45 -2.93 4.77 15.95
N GLY A 46 -2.06 5.61 15.34
CA GLY A 46 -0.96 6.26 16.04
C GLY A 46 0.41 5.59 15.91
N LYS A 47 0.52 4.49 15.12
CA LYS A 47 1.77 3.72 14.93
C LYS A 47 2.94 4.59 14.48
N SER A 48 2.82 5.23 13.32
CA SER A 48 3.90 6.05 12.75
C SER A 48 4.22 7.28 13.62
N THR A 49 3.24 7.83 14.37
CA THR A 49 3.49 8.88 15.35
C THR A 49 4.36 8.36 16.49
N LEU A 50 4.05 7.17 17.01
CA LEU A 50 4.84 6.53 18.08
C LEU A 50 6.28 6.27 17.62
N MET A 51 6.46 5.76 16.37
CA MET A 51 7.80 5.54 15.80
C MET A 51 8.58 6.85 15.63
N LYS A 52 7.94 7.90 15.13
CA LYS A 52 8.54 9.23 15.03
C LYS A 52 8.95 9.80 16.38
N ILE A 53 8.22 9.47 17.46
CA ILE A 53 8.59 9.84 18.82
C ILE A 53 9.85 9.08 19.25
N ILE A 54 9.92 7.77 19.04
CA ILE A 54 11.09 6.94 19.38
C ILE A 54 12.32 7.38 18.58
N TYR A 55 12.13 7.75 17.31
CA TYR A 55 13.21 8.22 16.44
C TYR A 55 13.57 9.71 16.66
N GLY A 56 12.83 10.44 17.52
CA GLY A 56 13.11 11.84 17.82
C GLY A 56 12.66 12.85 16.76
N ALA A 57 11.89 12.40 15.76
CA ALA A 57 11.31 13.29 14.75
C ALA A 57 10.08 14.06 15.27
N VAL A 58 9.43 13.56 16.32
CA VAL A 58 8.29 14.19 17.00
C VAL A 58 8.52 14.13 18.50
N LYS A 59 8.27 15.22 19.22
CA LYS A 59 8.34 15.27 20.68
C LYS A 59 7.00 14.80 21.27
N PRO A 60 6.98 13.88 22.26
CA PRO A 60 5.76 13.57 23.01
C PRO A 60 5.34 14.76 23.87
N ASP A 61 4.04 14.86 24.16
CA ASP A 61 3.52 15.89 25.07
C ASP A 61 3.58 15.42 26.52
N GLU A 62 3.42 14.10 26.76
CA GLU A 62 3.49 13.46 28.07
C GLU A 62 4.16 12.09 27.96
N GLY A 63 4.61 11.56 29.11
CA GLY A 63 5.19 10.23 29.21
C GLY A 63 6.72 10.25 29.29
N ALA A 64 7.31 9.06 29.41
CA ALA A 64 8.76 8.86 29.57
C ALA A 64 9.28 7.78 28.63
N ILE A 65 10.52 7.94 28.19
CA ILE A 65 11.26 6.98 27.37
C ILE A 65 12.47 6.52 28.16
N GLN A 66 12.62 5.20 28.27
CA GLN A 66 13.86 4.58 28.78
C GLN A 66 14.49 3.75 27.67
N TYR A 67 15.79 3.82 27.54
CA TYR A 67 16.60 3.06 26.60
C TYR A 67 17.73 2.37 27.32
N ASN A 68 17.84 1.04 27.20
CA ASN A 68 18.77 0.21 27.99
C ASN A 68 18.65 0.46 29.51
N GLY A 69 17.44 0.64 30.02
CA GLY A 69 17.15 0.91 31.43
C GLY A 69 17.43 2.34 31.92
N GLN A 70 17.90 3.22 31.03
CA GLN A 70 18.20 4.61 31.38
C GLN A 70 17.16 5.56 30.81
N ALA A 71 16.71 6.54 31.57
CA ALA A 71 15.80 7.58 31.10
C ALA A 71 16.51 8.45 30.05
N VAL A 72 15.89 8.63 28.90
CA VAL A 72 16.43 9.39 27.77
C VAL A 72 15.44 10.42 27.24
N GLN A 73 15.97 11.53 26.73
CA GLN A 73 15.18 12.49 25.94
C GLN A 73 15.74 12.52 24.52
N ILE A 74 15.00 11.98 23.57
CA ILE A 74 15.39 11.95 22.16
C ILE A 74 14.73 13.14 21.47
N ARG A 75 15.52 14.15 21.10
CA ARG A 75 15.03 15.43 20.56
C ARG A 75 15.12 15.54 19.04
N ASN A 76 15.92 14.70 18.42
CA ASN A 76 16.13 14.67 16.98
C ASN A 76 16.67 13.30 16.53
N PRO A 77 16.59 12.97 15.23
CA PRO A 77 17.09 11.71 14.68
C PRO A 77 18.59 11.47 14.87
N GLN A 78 19.39 12.53 14.99
CA GLN A 78 20.83 12.40 15.24
C GLN A 78 21.10 11.81 16.63
N GLN A 79 20.36 12.25 17.66
CA GLN A 79 20.45 11.68 19.01
C GLN A 79 19.95 10.24 19.04
N ALA A 80 18.89 9.91 18.30
CA ALA A 80 18.42 8.53 18.16
C ALA A 80 19.53 7.63 17.60
N ARG A 81 20.16 8.05 16.49
CA ARG A 81 21.29 7.31 15.89
C ARG A 81 22.47 7.17 16.85
N ALA A 82 22.81 8.19 17.60
CA ALA A 82 23.87 8.12 18.62
C ALA A 82 23.57 7.09 19.73
N LEU A 83 22.32 6.82 20.03
CA LEU A 83 21.87 5.74 20.91
C LEU A 83 21.86 4.36 20.25
N GLY A 84 22.09 4.28 18.93
CA GLY A 84 21.96 3.05 18.13
C GLY A 84 20.53 2.74 17.71
N ILE A 85 19.68 3.74 17.56
CA ILE A 85 18.32 3.60 17.03
C ILE A 85 18.32 4.05 15.57
N SER A 86 17.94 3.16 14.65
CA SER A 86 17.79 3.45 13.22
C SER A 86 16.37 3.17 12.75
N MET A 87 15.98 3.83 11.65
CA MET A 87 14.63 3.71 11.10
C MET A 87 14.67 3.60 9.58
N VAL A 88 13.92 2.64 9.05
CA VAL A 88 13.54 2.52 7.65
C VAL A 88 12.10 3.02 7.55
N PHE A 89 11.88 4.04 6.73
CA PHE A 89 10.59 4.68 6.54
C PHE A 89 9.74 3.96 5.50
N GLN A 90 8.42 4.14 5.57
CA GLN A 90 7.46 3.61 4.60
C GLN A 90 7.69 4.16 3.18
N HIS A 91 8.05 5.43 3.07
CA HIS A 91 8.44 6.05 1.81
C HIS A 91 9.96 6.22 1.75
N PHE A 92 10.55 5.91 0.61
CA PHE A 92 11.99 6.05 0.43
C PHE A 92 12.44 7.49 0.66
N SER A 93 13.51 7.62 1.44
CA SER A 93 14.17 8.91 1.69
C SER A 93 15.45 9.01 0.87
N LEU A 94 15.36 8.65 -0.42
CA LEU A 94 16.46 8.63 -1.38
C LEU A 94 16.31 9.78 -2.39
N PHE A 95 17.43 10.35 -2.79
CA PHE A 95 17.50 11.33 -3.85
C PHE A 95 17.78 10.61 -5.18
N ASP A 96 16.86 10.70 -6.11
CA ASP A 96 16.90 9.98 -7.40
C ASP A 96 18.10 10.33 -8.26
N THR A 97 18.59 11.57 -8.17
CA THR A 97 19.72 12.08 -8.95
C THR A 97 21.09 11.66 -8.43
N LEU A 98 21.16 11.13 -7.22
CA LEU A 98 22.40 10.71 -6.58
C LEU A 98 22.62 9.20 -6.76
N SER A 99 23.87 8.75 -6.67
CA SER A 99 24.22 7.35 -6.58
C SER A 99 23.79 6.74 -5.23
N VAL A 100 23.77 5.41 -5.15
CA VAL A 100 23.55 4.68 -3.89
C VAL A 100 24.55 5.12 -2.82
N ALA A 101 25.85 5.21 -3.17
CA ALA A 101 26.90 5.60 -2.22
C ALA A 101 26.68 7.02 -1.69
N GLU A 102 26.33 7.96 -2.56
CA GLU A 102 26.06 9.35 -2.16
C GLU A 102 24.83 9.45 -1.25
N ASN A 103 23.74 8.74 -1.56
CA ASN A 103 22.55 8.68 -0.71
C ASN A 103 22.85 8.12 0.70
N VAL A 104 23.65 7.07 0.77
CA VAL A 104 24.07 6.49 2.04
C VAL A 104 24.99 7.44 2.80
N TRP A 105 25.93 8.09 2.10
CA TRP A 105 26.87 9.03 2.69
C TRP A 105 26.19 10.22 3.38
N LEU A 106 25.11 10.75 2.80
CA LEU A 106 24.32 11.83 3.42
C LEU A 106 23.80 11.48 4.83
N GLY A 107 23.62 10.20 5.12
CA GLY A 107 23.14 9.71 6.42
C GLY A 107 24.22 9.33 7.43
N LEU A 108 25.50 9.31 7.02
CA LEU A 108 26.63 8.89 7.83
C LEU A 108 27.44 10.09 8.38
N ASP A 109 28.47 9.79 9.16
CA ASP A 109 29.41 10.78 9.67
C ASP A 109 30.19 11.43 8.50
N PRO A 110 30.26 12.77 8.42
CA PRO A 110 30.96 13.48 7.35
C PRO A 110 32.46 13.19 7.26
N SER A 111 33.07 12.58 8.28
CA SER A 111 34.48 12.18 8.25
C SER A 111 34.79 11.06 7.23
N PHE A 112 33.79 10.30 6.80
CA PHE A 112 33.98 9.27 5.79
C PHE A 112 34.05 9.85 4.39
N SER A 113 35.04 9.43 3.59
CA SER A 113 35.05 9.71 2.16
C SER A 113 34.04 8.83 1.42
N LEU A 114 33.60 9.28 0.24
CA LEU A 114 32.67 8.52 -0.60
C LEU A 114 33.21 7.12 -0.96
N ALA A 115 34.53 7.00 -1.21
CA ALA A 115 35.17 5.72 -1.47
C ALA A 115 35.11 4.76 -0.28
N GLN A 116 35.29 5.27 0.95
CA GLN A 116 35.13 4.49 2.17
C GLN A 116 33.67 4.02 2.37
N VAL A 117 32.70 4.89 2.09
CA VAL A 117 31.29 4.54 2.15
C VAL A 117 30.95 3.45 1.13
N SER A 118 31.40 3.57 -0.12
CA SER A 118 31.21 2.56 -1.16
C SER A 118 31.78 1.19 -0.74
N ALA A 119 32.99 1.16 -0.17
CA ALA A 119 33.59 -0.06 0.33
C ALA A 119 32.77 -0.69 1.48
N ARG A 120 32.32 0.15 2.44
CA ARG A 120 31.47 -0.32 3.56
C ARG A 120 30.13 -0.87 3.09
N ILE A 121 29.50 -0.24 2.07
CA ILE A 121 28.28 -0.76 1.44
C ILE A 121 28.54 -2.15 0.88
N SER A 122 29.60 -2.32 0.08
CA SER A 122 29.91 -3.62 -0.54
C SER A 122 30.16 -4.71 0.49
N VAL A 123 30.88 -4.40 1.59
CA VAL A 123 31.13 -5.35 2.67
C VAL A 123 29.82 -5.74 3.38
N LYS A 124 28.99 -4.77 3.76
CA LYS A 124 27.71 -5.02 4.42
C LYS A 124 26.72 -5.74 3.49
N ALA A 125 26.67 -5.37 2.22
CA ALA A 125 25.86 -6.02 1.22
C ALA A 125 26.23 -7.53 1.10
N ALA A 126 27.51 -7.85 1.03
CA ALA A 126 27.99 -9.23 1.00
C ALA A 126 27.67 -9.98 2.33
N GLU A 127 27.84 -9.34 3.49
CA GLU A 127 27.56 -9.91 4.81
C GLU A 127 26.08 -10.37 4.94
N TYR A 128 25.16 -9.59 4.39
CA TYR A 128 23.70 -9.83 4.50
C TYR A 128 23.08 -10.41 3.23
N GLY A 129 23.87 -10.71 2.19
CA GLY A 129 23.38 -11.30 0.94
C GLY A 129 22.48 -10.32 0.15
N LEU A 130 22.72 -9.02 0.30
CA LEU A 130 22.00 -7.97 -0.42
C LEU A 130 22.81 -7.56 -1.64
N ASP A 131 22.26 -7.77 -2.84
CA ASP A 131 22.90 -7.37 -4.10
C ASP A 131 22.68 -5.87 -4.32
N ILE A 132 23.74 -5.06 -4.14
CA ILE A 132 23.73 -3.59 -4.25
C ILE A 132 25.05 -3.12 -4.88
N ASP A 133 24.93 -2.37 -5.97
CA ASP A 133 26.05 -1.65 -6.57
C ASP A 133 26.06 -0.19 -6.05
N PRO A 134 27.10 0.21 -5.28
CA PRO A 134 27.20 1.55 -4.72
C PRO A 134 27.28 2.68 -5.77
N SER A 135 27.70 2.38 -6.99
CA SER A 135 27.91 3.37 -8.05
C SER A 135 26.64 3.71 -8.84
N ARG A 136 25.61 2.85 -8.77
CA ARG A 136 24.38 3.04 -9.55
C ARG A 136 23.59 4.28 -9.10
N PRO A 137 23.12 5.13 -10.03
CA PRO A 137 22.18 6.20 -9.74
C PRO A 137 20.84 5.62 -9.26
N VAL A 138 20.23 6.24 -8.22
CA VAL A 138 19.02 5.71 -7.59
C VAL A 138 17.84 5.62 -8.55
N HIS A 139 17.67 6.58 -9.48
CA HIS A 139 16.60 6.53 -10.49
C HIS A 139 16.67 5.31 -11.43
N THR A 140 17.78 4.56 -11.46
CA THR A 140 17.94 3.34 -12.26
C THR A 140 17.57 2.07 -11.48
N LEU A 141 17.27 2.21 -10.19
CA LEU A 141 16.96 1.10 -9.31
C LEU A 141 15.48 0.72 -9.39
N SER A 142 15.21 -0.56 -9.33
CA SER A 142 13.86 -1.04 -9.03
C SER A 142 13.48 -0.70 -7.59
N VAL A 143 12.20 -0.71 -7.29
CA VAL A 143 11.67 -0.43 -5.95
C VAL A 143 12.27 -1.38 -4.90
N GLY A 144 12.42 -2.67 -5.23
CA GLY A 144 13.08 -3.65 -4.35
C GLY A 144 14.57 -3.36 -4.13
N GLU A 145 15.27 -2.80 -5.12
CA GLU A 145 16.65 -2.35 -4.94
C GLU A 145 16.73 -1.11 -4.05
N MET A 146 15.83 -0.14 -4.21
CA MET A 146 15.73 1.03 -3.33
C MET A 146 15.49 0.62 -1.87
N GLN A 147 14.62 -0.38 -1.64
CA GLN A 147 14.40 -0.92 -0.30
C GLN A 147 15.68 -1.53 0.30
N ARG A 148 16.47 -2.28 -0.50
CA ARG A 148 17.76 -2.80 -0.04
C ARG A 148 18.74 -1.68 0.33
N VAL A 149 18.76 -0.59 -0.44
CA VAL A 149 19.58 0.59 -0.13
C VAL A 149 19.20 1.21 1.21
N GLU A 150 17.90 1.40 1.48
CA GLU A 150 17.41 1.90 2.78
C GLU A 150 17.82 0.99 3.95
N ILE A 151 17.72 -0.32 3.75
CA ILE A 151 18.14 -1.31 4.75
C ILE A 151 19.64 -1.23 4.99
N ILE A 152 20.47 -1.21 3.94
CA ILE A 152 21.93 -1.08 4.08
C ILE A 152 22.30 0.24 4.77
N ARG A 153 21.63 1.34 4.43
CA ARG A 153 21.83 2.64 5.09
C ARG A 153 21.59 2.54 6.59
N ALA A 154 20.53 1.86 6.99
CA ALA A 154 20.24 1.61 8.41
C ALA A 154 21.26 0.67 9.07
N LEU A 155 21.69 -0.40 8.38
CA LEU A 155 22.66 -1.37 8.91
C LEU A 155 24.06 -0.79 9.08
N LEU A 156 24.49 0.15 8.26
CA LEU A 156 25.79 0.80 8.37
C LEU A 156 25.95 1.66 9.64
N THR A 157 24.84 1.96 10.32
CA THR A 157 24.85 2.62 11.63
C THR A 157 24.96 1.64 12.81
N GLU A 158 25.05 0.32 12.54
CA GLU A 158 25.14 -0.75 13.55
C GLU A 158 24.04 -0.64 14.63
N PRO A 159 22.77 -0.71 14.23
CA PRO A 159 21.66 -0.42 15.13
C PRO A 159 21.53 -1.48 16.23
N LYS A 160 21.26 -1.02 17.45
CA LYS A 160 20.80 -1.85 18.58
C LYS A 160 19.27 -1.99 18.58
N LEU A 161 18.58 -1.01 17.99
CA LEU A 161 17.14 -1.01 17.74
C LEU A 161 16.89 -0.53 16.31
N LEU A 162 16.27 -1.38 15.51
CA LEU A 162 15.87 -1.04 14.12
C LEU A 162 14.35 -0.95 14.03
N ILE A 163 13.88 0.20 13.60
CA ILE A 163 12.46 0.48 13.35
C ILE A 163 12.20 0.29 11.85
N LEU A 164 11.19 -0.48 11.51
CA LEU A 164 10.79 -0.80 10.13
C LEU A 164 9.30 -0.45 9.97
N ASP A 165 9.00 0.58 9.17
CA ASP A 165 7.63 1.05 8.92
C ASP A 165 7.16 0.54 7.57
N GLU A 166 6.35 -0.53 7.56
CA GLU A 166 5.81 -1.23 6.38
C GLU A 166 6.87 -1.58 5.31
N PRO A 167 7.97 -2.24 5.65
CA PRO A 167 9.13 -2.39 4.76
C PRO A 167 8.88 -3.33 3.58
N THR A 168 7.76 -4.04 3.55
CA THR A 168 7.43 -5.06 2.53
C THR A 168 6.32 -4.64 1.58
N SER A 169 5.78 -3.44 1.74
CA SER A 169 4.61 -2.98 0.96
C SER A 169 4.83 -2.97 -0.55
N VAL A 170 6.08 -2.83 -0.98
CA VAL A 170 6.49 -2.69 -2.39
C VAL A 170 7.40 -3.84 -2.85
N LEU A 171 7.46 -4.94 -2.10
CA LEU A 171 8.35 -6.07 -2.39
C LEU A 171 7.59 -7.27 -2.95
N THR A 172 8.25 -8.02 -3.85
CA THR A 172 7.77 -9.35 -4.26
C THR A 172 7.87 -10.33 -3.09
N PRO A 173 7.07 -11.41 -3.03
CA PRO A 173 7.18 -12.43 -1.98
C PRO A 173 8.61 -12.95 -1.78
N GLN A 174 9.35 -13.22 -2.86
CA GLN A 174 10.74 -13.69 -2.78
C GLN A 174 11.70 -12.64 -2.19
N ALA A 175 11.42 -11.34 -2.42
CA ALA A 175 12.19 -10.26 -1.82
C ALA A 175 11.88 -10.12 -0.32
N VAL A 176 10.63 -10.38 0.08
CA VAL A 176 10.22 -10.44 1.50
C VAL A 176 10.94 -11.56 2.23
N ASP A 177 10.99 -12.77 1.65
CA ASP A 177 11.71 -13.92 2.23
C ASP A 177 13.19 -13.59 2.48
N LYS A 178 13.86 -12.99 1.48
CA LYS A 178 15.25 -12.53 1.61
C LYS A 178 15.43 -11.49 2.71
N LEU A 179 14.51 -10.52 2.79
CA LEU A 179 14.51 -9.52 3.85
C LEU A 179 14.38 -10.18 5.23
N PHE A 180 13.47 -11.14 5.39
CA PHE A 180 13.26 -11.83 6.66
C PHE A 180 14.48 -12.63 7.12
N VAL A 181 15.22 -13.24 6.19
CA VAL A 181 16.52 -13.88 6.51
C VAL A 181 17.48 -12.86 7.12
N VAL A 182 17.57 -11.65 6.53
CA VAL A 182 18.42 -10.56 7.05
C VAL A 182 17.95 -10.12 8.45
N LEU A 183 16.65 -9.90 8.63
CA LEU A 183 16.09 -9.44 9.90
C LEU A 183 16.24 -10.48 11.01
N LYS A 184 16.00 -11.76 10.73
CA LYS A 184 16.22 -12.87 11.67
C LYS A 184 17.71 -12.97 12.08
N LYS A 185 18.64 -12.76 11.13
CA LYS A 185 20.09 -12.68 11.43
C LYS A 185 20.42 -11.53 12.37
N LEU A 186 19.86 -10.33 12.15
CA LEU A 186 20.04 -9.18 13.03
C LEU A 186 19.54 -9.45 14.45
N VAL A 187 18.35 -10.03 14.58
CA VAL A 187 17.76 -10.42 15.86
C VAL A 187 18.68 -11.39 16.60
N SER A 188 19.20 -12.41 15.91
CA SER A 188 20.14 -13.39 16.50
C SER A 188 21.47 -12.76 16.93
N GLN A 189 21.86 -11.62 16.37
CA GLN A 189 23.03 -10.82 16.76
C GLN A 189 22.73 -9.82 17.89
N GLY A 190 21.51 -9.83 18.46
CA GLY A 190 21.12 -8.99 19.59
C GLY A 190 20.51 -7.63 19.22
N CYS A 191 20.29 -7.35 17.93
CA CYS A 191 19.52 -6.20 17.50
C CYS A 191 18.04 -6.43 17.80
N SER A 192 17.37 -5.45 18.42
CA SER A 192 15.92 -5.48 18.61
C SER A 192 15.22 -4.85 17.40
N LEU A 193 14.05 -5.36 17.02
CA LEU A 193 13.25 -4.83 15.93
C LEU A 193 11.94 -4.27 16.45
N LEU A 194 11.52 -3.11 15.93
CA LEU A 194 10.14 -2.63 15.94
C LEU A 194 9.60 -2.72 14.53
N TYR A 195 8.70 -3.67 14.31
CA TYR A 195 8.19 -4.00 12.99
C TYR A 195 6.73 -3.57 12.85
N ILE A 196 6.46 -2.64 11.94
CA ILE A 196 5.11 -2.18 11.64
C ILE A 196 4.68 -2.82 10.33
N SER A 197 3.60 -3.57 10.37
CA SER A 197 2.93 -4.12 9.19
C SER A 197 1.46 -4.35 9.51
N HIS A 198 0.62 -4.37 8.49
CA HIS A 198 -0.76 -4.82 8.59
C HIS A 198 -0.93 -6.27 8.08
N LYS A 199 0.14 -6.88 7.56
CA LYS A 199 0.17 -8.25 7.05
C LYS A 199 0.41 -9.24 8.19
N LEU A 200 -0.65 -9.90 8.65
CA LEU A 200 -0.59 -10.75 9.84
C LEU A 200 0.33 -11.97 9.68
N HIS A 201 0.50 -12.50 8.45
CA HIS A 201 1.42 -13.61 8.18
C HIS A 201 2.88 -13.19 8.41
N GLU A 202 3.28 -12.00 7.97
CA GLU A 202 4.64 -11.45 8.17
C GLU A 202 4.98 -11.32 9.65
N ILE A 203 4.01 -10.81 10.42
CA ILE A 203 4.16 -10.60 11.87
C ILE A 203 4.35 -11.91 12.61
N ARG A 204 3.59 -12.95 12.24
CA ARG A 204 3.74 -14.28 12.84
C ARG A 204 5.06 -14.95 12.49
N GLU A 205 5.56 -14.70 11.29
CA GLU A 205 6.82 -15.27 10.85
C GLU A 205 8.04 -14.64 11.52
N LEU A 206 7.99 -13.31 11.74
CA LEU A 206 9.15 -12.54 12.19
C LEU A 206 9.11 -12.23 13.68
N CYS A 207 7.94 -11.93 14.27
CA CYS A 207 7.82 -11.32 15.57
C CYS A 207 7.44 -12.33 16.67
N SER A 208 8.02 -12.15 17.86
CA SER A 208 7.74 -12.94 19.06
C SER A 208 6.86 -12.20 20.07
N ALA A 209 6.62 -10.93 19.87
CA ALA A 209 5.77 -10.09 20.69
C ALA A 209 5.05 -9.06 19.81
N CYS A 210 3.90 -8.61 20.27
CA CYS A 210 3.06 -7.68 19.55
C CYS A 210 2.34 -6.73 20.49
N THR A 211 2.32 -5.44 20.15
CA THR A 211 1.47 -4.42 20.77
C THR A 211 0.46 -3.93 19.74
N VAL A 212 -0.82 -4.01 20.04
CA VAL A 212 -1.91 -3.58 19.16
C VAL A 212 -2.40 -2.20 19.59
N LEU A 213 -2.42 -1.27 18.63
CA LEU A 213 -2.95 0.09 18.81
C LEU A 213 -4.28 0.27 18.10
N ARG A 214 -5.23 0.94 18.75
CA ARG A 214 -6.50 1.36 18.16
C ARG A 214 -6.91 2.72 18.72
N GLY A 215 -7.16 3.69 17.83
CA GLY A 215 -7.58 5.04 18.25
C GLY A 215 -6.57 5.76 19.15
N GLY A 216 -5.27 5.45 19.01
CA GLY A 216 -4.21 6.04 19.82
C GLY A 216 -3.95 5.33 21.16
N GLU A 217 -4.62 4.25 21.49
CA GLU A 217 -4.51 3.50 22.75
C GLU A 217 -4.03 2.06 22.51
N VAL A 218 -3.40 1.45 23.50
CA VAL A 218 -3.05 0.01 23.46
C VAL A 218 -4.30 -0.81 23.78
N THR A 219 -4.67 -1.69 22.87
CA THR A 219 -5.84 -2.59 23.02
C THR A 219 -5.46 -4.05 23.28
N GLY A 220 -4.19 -4.40 23.08
CA GLY A 220 -3.70 -5.75 23.36
C GLY A 220 -2.18 -5.81 23.30
N VAL A 221 -1.62 -6.74 24.09
CA VAL A 221 -0.21 -7.15 24.03
C VAL A 221 -0.20 -8.67 24.06
N CYS A 222 0.41 -9.31 23.05
CA CYS A 222 0.37 -10.76 22.89
C CYS A 222 1.59 -11.30 22.13
N ASP A 223 1.75 -12.62 22.12
CA ASP A 223 2.58 -13.32 21.13
C ASP A 223 1.71 -13.54 19.87
N PRO A 224 2.05 -12.93 18.72
CA PRO A 224 1.23 -13.04 17.52
C PRO A 224 1.15 -14.46 16.96
N ARG A 225 2.06 -15.35 17.34
CA ARG A 225 2.09 -16.74 16.91
C ARG A 225 1.02 -17.59 17.61
N GLU A 226 0.60 -17.18 18.81
CA GLU A 226 -0.43 -17.86 19.61
C GLU A 226 -1.85 -17.35 19.31
N GLU A 227 -1.97 -16.19 18.64
CA GLU A 227 -3.25 -15.56 18.33
C GLU A 227 -3.81 -16.00 16.96
N SER A 228 -5.12 -16.09 16.84
CA SER A 228 -5.78 -16.27 15.54
C SER A 228 -5.84 -14.95 14.75
N ASN A 229 -6.01 -15.01 13.41
CA ASN A 229 -6.25 -13.82 12.59
C ASN A 229 -7.49 -13.04 13.05
N ALA A 230 -8.55 -13.75 13.44
CA ALA A 230 -9.77 -13.16 13.97
C ALA A 230 -9.52 -12.41 15.29
N SER A 231 -8.70 -12.98 16.19
CA SER A 231 -8.35 -12.36 17.47
C SER A 231 -7.53 -11.07 17.24
N LEU A 232 -6.47 -11.13 16.43
CA LEU A 232 -5.66 -9.95 16.10
C LEU A 232 -6.50 -8.87 15.40
N SER A 233 -7.33 -9.25 14.44
CA SER A 233 -8.25 -8.32 13.77
C SER A 233 -9.23 -7.68 14.75
N ARG A 234 -9.78 -8.43 15.70
CA ARG A 234 -10.70 -7.90 16.73
C ARG A 234 -9.98 -6.88 17.63
N MET A 235 -8.73 -7.13 18.03
CA MET A 235 -7.94 -6.16 18.79
C MET A 235 -7.69 -4.87 17.99
N MET A 236 -7.42 -5.00 16.67
CA MET A 236 -7.14 -3.87 15.78
C MET A 236 -8.38 -3.04 15.48
N ILE A 237 -9.50 -3.68 15.14
CA ILE A 237 -10.71 -3.05 14.59
C ILE A 237 -11.79 -2.87 15.67
N GLY A 238 -11.84 -3.79 16.64
CA GLY A 238 -12.91 -3.87 17.65
C GLY A 238 -14.10 -4.71 17.21
N ALA A 239 -14.07 -5.27 15.99
CA ALA A 239 -15.07 -6.17 15.43
C ALA A 239 -14.39 -7.24 14.56
N GLU A 240 -15.06 -8.33 14.29
CA GLU A 240 -14.60 -9.28 13.28
C GLU A 240 -14.88 -8.68 11.88
N PRO A 241 -13.89 -8.68 10.98
CA PRO A 241 -14.16 -8.32 9.59
C PRO A 241 -15.16 -9.31 8.99
N PRO A 242 -16.08 -8.86 8.13
CA PRO A 242 -17.00 -9.76 7.46
C PRO A 242 -16.23 -10.83 6.70
N ALA A 243 -16.59 -12.08 6.86
CA ALA A 243 -16.02 -13.17 6.09
C ALA A 243 -16.40 -12.98 4.62
N LEU A 244 -15.40 -12.82 3.75
CA LEU A 244 -15.62 -12.76 2.32
C LEU A 244 -15.94 -14.15 1.81
N GLN A 245 -17.10 -14.33 1.17
CA GLN A 245 -17.47 -15.55 0.49
C GLN A 245 -17.28 -15.36 -1.02
N HIS A 246 -16.10 -15.69 -1.52
CA HIS A 246 -15.90 -15.81 -2.95
C HIS A 246 -16.59 -17.09 -3.44
N GLN A 247 -17.60 -16.95 -4.29
CA GLN A 247 -18.28 -18.05 -4.94
C GLN A 247 -17.80 -18.16 -6.38
N ASP A 248 -17.39 -19.36 -6.80
CA ASP A 248 -17.04 -19.62 -8.19
C ASP A 248 -18.31 -19.50 -9.05
N ARG A 249 -18.22 -18.74 -10.13
CA ARG A 249 -19.32 -18.52 -11.08
C ARG A 249 -18.85 -18.75 -12.51
N THR A 250 -19.75 -19.05 -13.40
CA THR A 250 -19.49 -19.10 -14.83
C THR A 250 -19.57 -17.67 -15.38
N PRO A 251 -18.48 -17.09 -15.89
CA PRO A 251 -18.49 -15.76 -16.48
C PRO A 251 -19.40 -15.68 -17.71
N GLY A 252 -20.03 -14.52 -17.91
CA GLY A 252 -20.86 -14.24 -19.07
C GLY A 252 -20.07 -13.81 -20.32
N ALA A 253 -20.69 -12.97 -21.17
CA ALA A 253 -20.06 -12.43 -22.38
C ALA A 253 -18.89 -11.50 -22.03
N VAL A 254 -17.93 -11.36 -22.96
CA VAL A 254 -16.85 -10.38 -22.88
C VAL A 254 -17.45 -8.97 -22.97
N LEU A 255 -17.27 -8.16 -21.95
CA LEU A 255 -17.71 -6.76 -21.92
C LEU A 255 -16.57 -5.78 -22.17
N PHE A 256 -15.35 -6.16 -21.83
CA PHE A 256 -14.18 -5.32 -22.00
C PHE A 256 -12.98 -6.14 -22.47
N GLU A 257 -12.23 -5.61 -23.43
CA GLU A 257 -11.13 -6.34 -24.04
C GLU A 257 -10.04 -5.39 -24.52
N ALA A 258 -8.78 -5.79 -24.31
CA ALA A 258 -7.61 -5.25 -24.99
C ALA A 258 -7.04 -6.31 -25.92
N ARG A 259 -6.71 -5.93 -27.17
CA ARG A 259 -6.15 -6.78 -28.21
C ARG A 259 -4.88 -6.16 -28.77
N HIS A 260 -3.77 -6.87 -28.64
CA HIS A 260 -2.46 -6.43 -29.15
C HIS A 260 -2.13 -4.97 -28.80
N LEU A 261 -2.59 -4.52 -27.61
CA LEU A 261 -2.40 -3.15 -27.19
C LEU A 261 -0.90 -2.90 -26.92
N SER A 262 -0.31 -2.04 -27.73
CA SER A 262 1.08 -1.61 -27.58
C SER A 262 1.14 -0.09 -27.59
N LEU A 263 1.90 0.49 -26.67
CA LEU A 263 2.08 1.94 -26.52
C LEU A 263 3.50 2.26 -26.11
N ASN A 264 4.10 3.24 -26.78
CA ASN A 264 5.36 3.80 -26.34
C ASN A 264 5.12 4.74 -25.16
N LYS A 265 6.04 4.71 -24.20
CA LYS A 265 6.06 5.64 -23.06
C LYS A 265 6.18 7.10 -23.54
N GLU A 266 5.56 8.02 -22.82
CA GLU A 266 5.66 9.46 -23.09
C GLU A 266 6.77 10.11 -22.28
N ASP A 267 6.94 9.68 -21.05
CA ASP A 267 7.95 10.25 -20.17
C ASP A 267 9.19 9.34 -20.05
N GLN A 268 10.30 9.92 -19.61
CA GLN A 268 11.57 9.22 -19.48
C GLN A 268 11.51 8.03 -18.52
N PHE A 269 10.64 8.08 -17.51
CA PHE A 269 10.49 7.08 -16.45
C PHE A 269 9.31 6.14 -16.66
N GLY A 270 8.52 6.35 -17.72
CA GLY A 270 7.39 5.50 -18.09
C GLY A 270 7.83 4.15 -18.66
N VAL A 271 6.88 3.25 -18.84
CA VAL A 271 7.08 1.90 -19.36
C VAL A 271 6.33 1.73 -20.69
N ASN A 272 6.99 1.13 -21.68
CA ASN A 272 6.32 0.75 -22.94
C ASN A 272 5.36 -0.41 -22.66
N LEU A 273 4.14 -0.32 -23.15
CA LEU A 273 3.23 -1.47 -23.22
C LEU A 273 3.54 -2.29 -24.47
N VAL A 274 3.65 -3.61 -24.31
CA VAL A 274 4.03 -4.51 -25.39
C VAL A 274 3.04 -5.65 -25.48
N ASP A 275 2.26 -5.67 -26.57
CA ASP A 275 1.35 -6.76 -26.95
C ASP A 275 0.39 -7.22 -25.84
N ILE A 276 -0.27 -6.27 -25.19
CA ILE A 276 -1.20 -6.56 -24.11
C ILE A 276 -2.48 -7.19 -24.66
N ASN A 277 -2.79 -8.38 -24.17
CA ASN A 277 -4.01 -9.11 -24.48
C ASN A 277 -4.77 -9.43 -23.19
N LEU A 278 -5.99 -8.89 -23.03
CA LEU A 278 -6.79 -8.96 -21.82
C LEU A 278 -8.27 -9.01 -22.16
N GLN A 279 -9.03 -9.86 -21.49
CA GLN A 279 -10.49 -9.90 -21.55
C GLN A 279 -11.09 -9.86 -20.16
N VAL A 280 -12.20 -9.12 -19.98
CA VAL A 280 -12.98 -9.11 -18.73
C VAL A 280 -14.44 -9.37 -19.11
N ARG A 281 -15.03 -10.37 -18.45
CA ARG A 281 -16.37 -10.87 -18.77
C ARG A 281 -17.42 -10.37 -17.78
N ALA A 282 -18.66 -10.36 -18.17
CA ALA A 282 -19.77 -10.08 -17.26
C ALA A 282 -19.75 -11.05 -16.08
N GLY A 283 -19.86 -10.53 -14.87
CA GLY A 283 -19.83 -11.34 -13.66
C GLY A 283 -18.46 -11.94 -13.33
N GLU A 284 -17.36 -11.32 -13.79
CA GLU A 284 -15.98 -11.73 -13.53
C GLU A 284 -15.20 -10.62 -12.85
N VAL A 285 -14.36 -10.97 -11.88
CA VAL A 285 -13.27 -10.13 -11.38
C VAL A 285 -11.96 -10.65 -11.96
N VAL A 286 -11.30 -9.84 -12.76
CA VAL A 286 -9.94 -10.09 -13.24
C VAL A 286 -8.96 -9.28 -12.41
N GLY A 287 -7.98 -9.94 -11.81
CA GLY A 287 -6.90 -9.32 -11.06
C GLY A 287 -5.62 -9.18 -11.88
N ILE A 288 -4.98 -8.03 -11.82
CA ILE A 288 -3.62 -7.83 -12.34
C ILE A 288 -2.71 -7.53 -11.17
N ALA A 289 -1.81 -8.46 -10.88
CA ALA A 289 -0.74 -8.28 -9.90
C ALA A 289 0.49 -7.63 -10.56
N GLY A 290 1.35 -7.04 -9.75
CA GLY A 290 2.66 -6.52 -10.21
C GLY A 290 3.22 -5.51 -9.26
N VAL A 291 4.54 -5.38 -9.24
CA VAL A 291 5.24 -4.34 -8.48
C VAL A 291 5.09 -3.00 -9.21
N SER A 292 4.90 -1.93 -8.46
CA SER A 292 4.79 -0.56 -9.01
C SER A 292 5.89 -0.24 -10.03
N GLY A 293 5.54 0.54 -11.07
CA GLY A 293 6.47 0.92 -12.12
C GLY A 293 6.67 -0.11 -13.23
N ASN A 294 5.84 -1.15 -13.31
CA ASN A 294 5.91 -2.17 -14.35
C ASN A 294 4.94 -1.93 -15.53
N GLY A 295 4.29 -0.75 -15.60
CA GLY A 295 3.39 -0.37 -16.70
C GLY A 295 1.91 -0.39 -16.33
N GLN A 296 1.54 -0.67 -15.08
CA GLN A 296 0.15 -0.70 -14.62
C GLN A 296 -0.56 0.65 -14.84
N ARG A 297 0.15 1.76 -14.58
CA ARG A 297 -0.35 3.12 -14.78
C ARG A 297 -0.66 3.38 -16.26
N GLU A 298 0.30 3.08 -17.13
CA GLU A 298 0.17 3.25 -18.59
C GLU A 298 -0.97 2.38 -19.13
N LEU A 299 -1.08 1.16 -18.64
CA LEU A 299 -2.19 0.27 -19.01
C LEU A 299 -3.54 0.87 -18.60
N LEU A 300 -3.68 1.31 -17.35
CA LEU A 300 -4.94 1.88 -16.88
C LEU A 300 -5.31 3.17 -17.59
N TYR A 301 -4.34 4.02 -17.98
CA TYR A 301 -4.59 5.21 -18.79
C TYR A 301 -5.13 4.87 -20.17
N ALA A 302 -4.54 3.87 -20.83
CA ALA A 302 -5.03 3.38 -22.13
C ALA A 302 -6.43 2.76 -22.01
N LEU A 303 -6.68 1.97 -20.97
CA LEU A 303 -7.96 1.28 -20.74
C LEU A 303 -9.07 2.23 -20.29
N SER A 304 -8.78 3.27 -19.52
CA SER A 304 -9.76 4.29 -19.10
C SER A 304 -10.08 5.31 -20.18
N GLY A 305 -9.20 5.44 -21.18
CA GLY A 305 -9.28 6.45 -22.23
C GLY A 305 -8.66 7.80 -21.85
N GLU A 306 -7.93 7.87 -20.74
CA GLU A 306 -7.12 9.05 -20.40
C GLU A 306 -5.95 9.20 -21.39
N ASP A 307 -5.37 8.08 -21.84
CA ASP A 307 -4.50 8.03 -23.00
C ASP A 307 -5.32 7.58 -24.22
N THR A 308 -5.40 8.44 -25.24
CA THR A 308 -6.16 8.21 -26.47
C THR A 308 -5.30 7.83 -27.67
N ARG A 309 -4.00 7.55 -27.47
CA ARG A 309 -3.05 7.11 -28.50
C ARG A 309 -3.20 5.66 -28.96
N PRO A 310 -3.82 4.73 -28.19
CA PRO A 310 -4.06 3.39 -28.68
C PRO A 310 -4.78 3.37 -30.03
N VAL A 311 -4.42 2.44 -30.91
CA VAL A 311 -5.17 2.26 -32.16
C VAL A 311 -6.63 1.91 -31.85
N PRO A 312 -7.60 2.34 -32.71
CA PRO A 312 -9.03 2.19 -32.41
C PRO A 312 -9.43 0.78 -32.00
N ASP A 313 -8.90 -0.24 -32.69
CA ASP A 313 -9.27 -1.66 -32.52
C ASP A 313 -8.50 -2.37 -31.40
N SER A 314 -7.61 -1.67 -30.69
CA SER A 314 -6.83 -2.28 -29.60
C SER A 314 -7.57 -2.34 -28.26
N VAL A 315 -8.67 -1.57 -28.10
CA VAL A 315 -9.52 -1.61 -26.89
C VAL A 315 -10.98 -1.67 -27.31
N HIS A 316 -11.73 -2.63 -26.76
CA HIS A 316 -13.16 -2.80 -27.02
C HIS A 316 -13.96 -2.71 -25.73
N LEU A 317 -15.11 -2.03 -25.82
CA LEU A 317 -16.10 -1.93 -24.75
C LEU A 317 -17.47 -2.32 -25.30
N ASN A 318 -18.11 -3.35 -24.73
CA ASN A 318 -19.36 -3.94 -25.21
C ASN A 318 -19.29 -4.30 -26.72
N GLY A 319 -18.15 -4.79 -27.19
CA GLY A 319 -17.91 -5.14 -28.58
C GLY A 319 -17.62 -3.98 -29.54
N GLN A 320 -17.62 -2.75 -29.08
CA GLN A 320 -17.27 -1.55 -29.86
C GLN A 320 -15.82 -1.14 -29.67
N ALA A 321 -15.12 -0.82 -30.75
CA ALA A 321 -13.75 -0.31 -30.69
C ALA A 321 -13.70 1.10 -30.07
N VAL A 322 -12.92 1.27 -29.01
CA VAL A 322 -12.84 2.51 -28.24
C VAL A 322 -11.40 2.97 -27.97
N GLY A 323 -10.40 2.39 -28.62
CA GLY A 323 -8.97 2.67 -28.33
C GLY A 323 -8.62 4.16 -28.33
N HIS A 324 -9.13 4.92 -29.29
CA HIS A 324 -8.91 6.37 -29.45
C HIS A 324 -9.98 7.25 -28.77
N VAL A 325 -10.94 6.65 -28.06
CA VAL A 325 -12.09 7.34 -27.47
C VAL A 325 -11.73 7.77 -26.03
N GLY A 326 -11.98 9.03 -25.69
CA GLY A 326 -11.71 9.58 -24.38
C GLY A 326 -12.61 9.04 -23.24
N PRO A 327 -12.37 9.45 -21.99
CA PRO A 327 -13.05 8.89 -20.82
C PRO A 327 -14.57 9.09 -20.80
N ASN A 328 -15.04 10.26 -21.23
CA ASN A 328 -16.47 10.63 -21.14
C ASN A 328 -17.37 9.69 -21.97
N PRO A 329 -17.13 9.49 -23.27
CA PRO A 329 -17.93 8.53 -24.05
C PRO A 329 -17.80 7.08 -23.54
N ARG A 330 -16.63 6.66 -23.04
CA ARG A 330 -16.49 5.33 -22.41
C ARG A 330 -17.35 5.22 -21.16
N ARG A 331 -17.44 6.29 -20.36
CA ARG A 331 -18.31 6.34 -19.19
C ARG A 331 -19.80 6.23 -19.58
N GLN A 332 -20.23 6.94 -20.61
CA GLN A 332 -21.59 6.83 -21.16
C GLN A 332 -21.91 5.40 -21.64
N ALA A 333 -20.93 4.69 -22.18
CA ALA A 333 -21.05 3.28 -22.55
C ALA A 333 -21.03 2.32 -21.35
N GLY A 334 -20.80 2.82 -20.13
CA GLY A 334 -20.86 2.07 -18.87
C GLY A 334 -19.50 1.66 -18.28
N LEU A 335 -18.39 2.22 -18.77
CA LEU A 335 -17.08 2.00 -18.16
C LEU A 335 -16.80 3.05 -17.10
N HIS A 336 -16.52 2.61 -15.89
CA HIS A 336 -16.13 3.47 -14.77
C HIS A 336 -14.72 3.14 -14.29
N PHE A 337 -14.05 4.12 -13.68
CA PHE A 337 -12.68 3.97 -13.23
C PHE A 337 -12.45 4.60 -11.86
N VAL A 338 -11.79 3.85 -10.98
CA VAL A 338 -11.27 4.30 -9.68
C VAL A 338 -9.75 4.37 -9.80
N PRO A 339 -9.16 5.57 -9.88
CA PRO A 339 -7.71 5.74 -9.96
C PRO A 339 -7.04 5.49 -8.60
N GLU A 340 -5.73 5.26 -8.64
CA GLU A 340 -4.90 5.13 -7.45
C GLU A 340 -4.78 6.47 -6.69
N GLU A 341 -4.57 7.55 -7.44
CA GLU A 341 -4.43 8.90 -6.87
C GLU A 341 -5.81 9.44 -6.46
N ARG A 342 -6.03 9.52 -5.16
CA ARG A 342 -7.30 9.94 -4.58
C ARG A 342 -7.56 11.42 -4.76
N LEU A 343 -6.59 12.26 -4.37
CA LEU A 343 -6.64 13.71 -4.51
C LEU A 343 -5.95 14.14 -5.80
N GLY A 344 -6.60 15.04 -6.52
CA GLY A 344 -6.11 15.56 -7.81
C GLY A 344 -6.63 14.78 -9.02
N ARG A 345 -6.99 13.50 -8.87
CA ARG A 345 -7.51 12.65 -9.93
C ARG A 345 -8.84 11.99 -9.57
N GLY A 346 -8.91 11.22 -8.48
CA GLY A 346 -10.16 10.61 -8.01
C GLY A 346 -11.14 11.62 -7.44
N ALA A 347 -10.64 12.69 -6.82
CA ALA A 347 -11.42 13.79 -6.26
C ALA A 347 -10.65 15.11 -6.33
N VAL A 348 -11.37 16.22 -6.55
CA VAL A 348 -10.82 17.58 -6.46
C VAL A 348 -10.72 18.00 -5.00
N PRO A 349 -9.51 18.29 -4.48
CA PRO A 349 -9.26 18.48 -3.04
C PRO A 349 -10.13 19.55 -2.37
N SER A 350 -10.28 20.71 -3.03
CA SER A 350 -10.98 21.88 -2.51
C SER A 350 -12.50 21.80 -2.63
N LEU A 351 -13.02 20.91 -3.49
CA LEU A 351 -14.47 20.76 -3.66
C LEU A 351 -15.08 19.89 -2.55
N SER A 352 -16.35 20.17 -2.22
CA SER A 352 -17.12 19.34 -1.30
C SER A 352 -17.35 17.94 -1.87
N LEU A 353 -17.68 16.97 -1.01
CA LEU A 353 -18.04 15.62 -1.46
C LEU A 353 -19.24 15.65 -2.42
N SER A 354 -20.25 16.50 -2.16
CA SER A 354 -21.38 16.67 -3.08
C SER A 354 -20.94 17.19 -4.44
N HIS A 355 -20.07 18.20 -4.52
CA HIS A 355 -19.57 18.68 -5.81
C HIS A 355 -18.66 17.67 -6.51
N ASN A 356 -17.94 16.84 -5.78
CA ASN A 356 -17.15 15.75 -6.34
C ASN A 356 -18.01 14.64 -7.02
N MET A 357 -19.33 14.60 -6.76
CA MET A 357 -20.25 13.75 -7.52
C MET A 357 -20.34 14.14 -9.01
N LEU A 358 -20.19 15.46 -9.31
CA LEU A 358 -20.25 15.95 -10.70
C LEU A 358 -19.15 15.38 -11.61
N LEU A 359 -17.99 15.03 -11.06
CA LEU A 359 -16.87 14.51 -11.84
C LEU A 359 -17.26 13.27 -12.65
N THR A 360 -18.21 12.50 -12.16
CA THR A 360 -18.57 11.20 -12.74
C THR A 360 -20.05 11.05 -13.04
N ARG A 361 -20.88 12.06 -12.76
CA ARG A 361 -22.34 12.03 -12.91
C ARG A 361 -22.94 13.33 -13.44
N SER A 362 -22.16 14.15 -14.14
CA SER A 362 -22.61 15.47 -14.61
C SER A 362 -23.89 15.38 -15.47
N GLU A 363 -24.02 14.39 -16.33
CA GLU A 363 -25.18 14.21 -17.22
C GLU A 363 -26.47 13.85 -16.47
N ALA A 364 -26.36 13.04 -15.41
CA ALA A 364 -27.51 12.64 -14.62
C ALA A 364 -28.01 13.74 -13.66
N ILE A 365 -27.17 14.72 -13.38
CA ILE A 365 -27.42 15.76 -12.34
C ILE A 365 -27.56 17.14 -12.94
N SER A 366 -27.25 17.31 -14.23
CA SER A 366 -27.39 18.58 -14.95
C SER A 366 -28.43 18.49 -16.06
N SER A 367 -29.28 19.50 -16.17
CA SER A 367 -30.27 19.63 -17.25
C SER A 367 -30.36 21.07 -17.70
N GLY A 368 -30.24 21.32 -19.00
CA GLY A 368 -30.35 22.67 -19.58
C GLY A 368 -29.34 23.68 -19.02
N GLY A 369 -28.18 23.24 -18.58
CA GLY A 369 -27.14 24.10 -17.95
C GLY A 369 -27.32 24.35 -16.46
N TRP A 370 -28.35 23.79 -15.84
CA TRP A 370 -28.58 23.90 -14.38
C TRP A 370 -28.14 22.61 -13.68
N ILE A 371 -27.51 22.79 -12.50
CA ILE A 371 -27.08 21.68 -11.64
C ILE A 371 -28.07 21.54 -10.49
N ASP A 372 -28.62 20.34 -10.29
CA ASP A 372 -29.44 20.02 -9.14
C ASP A 372 -28.58 19.79 -7.89
N THR A 373 -28.36 20.86 -7.12
CA THR A 373 -27.53 20.83 -5.90
C THR A 373 -28.14 19.99 -4.79
N GLN A 374 -29.48 19.87 -4.73
CA GLN A 374 -30.16 19.06 -3.72
C GLN A 374 -29.97 17.55 -4.03
N MET A 375 -30.08 17.18 -5.30
CA MET A 375 -29.79 15.81 -5.75
C MET A 375 -28.33 15.43 -5.46
N LEU A 376 -27.37 16.33 -5.73
CA LEU A 376 -25.95 16.13 -5.39
C LEU A 376 -25.74 15.83 -3.90
N GLN A 377 -26.35 16.64 -3.03
CA GLN A 377 -26.23 16.44 -1.59
C GLN A 377 -26.84 15.12 -1.13
N THR A 378 -28.01 14.78 -1.66
CA THR A 378 -28.72 13.54 -1.33
C THR A 378 -27.91 12.31 -1.74
N GLN A 379 -27.34 12.31 -2.96
CA GLN A 379 -26.51 11.20 -3.43
C GLN A 379 -25.20 11.08 -2.65
N ALA A 380 -24.51 12.19 -2.38
CA ALA A 380 -23.32 12.18 -1.57
C ALA A 380 -23.59 11.67 -0.14
N GLN A 381 -24.72 12.10 0.46
CA GLN A 381 -25.12 11.64 1.80
C GLN A 381 -25.44 10.14 1.81
N LYS A 382 -26.06 9.61 0.75
CA LYS A 382 -26.30 8.16 0.59
C LYS A 382 -24.99 7.37 0.59
N ILE A 383 -23.99 7.82 -0.19
CA ILE A 383 -22.67 7.18 -0.23
C ILE A 383 -21.97 7.24 1.13
N ILE A 384 -22.00 8.41 1.79
CA ILE A 384 -21.42 8.60 3.13
C ILE A 384 -22.01 7.58 4.11
N GLN A 385 -23.31 7.35 4.08
CA GLN A 385 -24.00 6.40 4.97
C GLN A 385 -23.70 4.95 4.58
N GLN A 386 -23.84 4.57 3.31
CA GLN A 386 -23.68 3.20 2.81
C GLN A 386 -22.25 2.71 3.03
N PHE A 387 -21.25 3.53 2.73
CA PHE A 387 -19.83 3.17 2.84
C PHE A 387 -19.21 3.58 4.18
N LYS A 388 -20.03 4.04 5.13
CA LYS A 388 -19.61 4.47 6.48
C LYS A 388 -18.41 5.43 6.42
N VAL A 389 -18.51 6.44 5.54
CA VAL A 389 -17.47 7.46 5.37
C VAL A 389 -17.51 8.42 6.57
N LYS A 390 -16.40 8.52 7.30
CA LYS A 390 -16.26 9.50 8.38
C LYS A 390 -15.98 10.89 7.79
N ALA A 391 -17.02 11.70 7.64
CA ALA A 391 -16.98 13.05 7.11
C ALA A 391 -17.97 13.96 7.86
N ASN A 392 -17.69 15.26 7.88
CA ASN A 392 -18.60 16.29 8.43
C ASN A 392 -19.75 16.62 7.44
N GLY A 393 -20.40 15.58 6.88
CA GLY A 393 -21.48 15.68 5.92
C GLY A 393 -21.04 15.87 4.47
N ALA A 394 -22.02 15.96 3.56
CA ALA A 394 -21.80 16.06 2.11
C ALA A 394 -21.07 17.33 1.66
N GLN A 395 -21.05 18.38 2.50
CA GLN A 395 -20.38 19.65 2.22
C GLN A 395 -18.91 19.67 2.66
N ALA A 396 -18.41 18.61 3.32
CA ALA A 396 -17.01 18.51 3.70
C ALA A 396 -16.10 18.54 2.47
N PRO A 397 -15.02 19.35 2.44
CA PRO A 397 -14.03 19.32 1.37
C PRO A 397 -13.34 17.96 1.31
N ALA A 398 -13.07 17.44 0.10
CA ALA A 398 -12.45 16.14 -0.07
C ALA A 398 -11.10 16.02 0.66
N GLN A 399 -10.30 17.08 0.66
CA GLN A 399 -9.00 17.13 1.37
C GLN A 399 -9.09 17.04 2.90
N SER A 400 -10.27 17.24 3.48
CA SER A 400 -10.48 17.15 4.93
C SER A 400 -10.65 15.72 5.42
N LEU A 401 -10.82 14.75 4.51
CA LEU A 401 -10.98 13.35 4.84
C LEU A 401 -9.61 12.65 4.96
N SER A 402 -9.56 11.66 5.85
CA SER A 402 -8.42 10.73 5.82
C SER A 402 -8.41 9.94 4.50
N GLY A 403 -7.23 9.48 4.07
CA GLY A 403 -7.08 8.73 2.82
C GLY A 403 -8.06 7.55 2.69
N GLY A 404 -8.26 6.77 3.76
CA GLY A 404 -9.21 5.65 3.76
C GLY A 404 -10.67 6.08 3.63
N ASN A 405 -11.08 7.19 4.26
CA ASN A 405 -12.44 7.69 4.10
C ASN A 405 -12.69 8.30 2.72
N LEU A 406 -11.69 8.96 2.14
CA LEU A 406 -11.78 9.46 0.78
C LEU A 406 -11.87 8.29 -0.23
N GLN A 407 -11.09 7.22 -0.02
CA GLN A 407 -11.15 6.00 -0.84
C GLN A 407 -12.55 5.38 -0.82
N LYS A 408 -13.13 5.19 0.37
CA LYS A 408 -14.51 4.70 0.50
C LYS A 408 -15.51 5.56 -0.25
N PHE A 409 -15.36 6.87 -0.20
CA PHE A 409 -16.23 7.78 -0.95
C PHE A 409 -16.06 7.63 -2.46
N ILE A 410 -14.82 7.61 -2.98
CA ILE A 410 -14.54 7.48 -4.42
C ILE A 410 -15.05 6.13 -4.95
N VAL A 411 -14.69 5.03 -4.28
CA VAL A 411 -15.15 3.69 -4.67
C VAL A 411 -16.68 3.61 -4.60
N GLY A 412 -17.28 4.09 -3.51
CA GLY A 412 -18.73 4.11 -3.33
C GLY A 412 -19.45 4.92 -4.42
N ARG A 413 -18.89 6.06 -4.84
CA ARG A 413 -19.40 6.88 -5.92
C ARG A 413 -19.47 6.12 -7.26
N GLU A 414 -18.40 5.38 -7.59
CA GLU A 414 -18.35 4.63 -8.83
C GLU A 414 -19.24 3.36 -8.79
N ILE A 415 -19.27 2.64 -7.67
CA ILE A 415 -20.12 1.44 -7.49
C ILE A 415 -21.62 1.83 -7.52
N ASP A 416 -22.03 2.91 -6.84
CA ASP A 416 -23.43 3.36 -6.84
C ASP A 416 -23.94 3.78 -8.23
N ALA A 417 -23.04 4.09 -9.16
CA ALA A 417 -23.37 4.34 -10.56
C ALA A 417 -23.80 3.08 -11.34
N LYS A 418 -23.64 1.89 -10.76
CA LYS A 418 -23.95 0.58 -11.36
C LYS A 418 -23.29 0.39 -12.73
N PRO A 419 -21.94 0.44 -12.80
CA PRO A 419 -21.21 0.32 -14.05
C PRO A 419 -21.40 -1.05 -14.68
N LYS A 420 -21.28 -1.14 -16.02
CA LYS A 420 -21.15 -2.42 -16.74
C LYS A 420 -19.72 -2.97 -16.64
N VAL A 421 -18.74 -2.06 -16.65
CA VAL A 421 -17.31 -2.34 -16.50
C VAL A 421 -16.75 -1.41 -15.47
N LEU A 422 -16.04 -1.94 -14.48
CA LEU A 422 -15.34 -1.15 -13.46
C LEU A 422 -13.84 -1.48 -13.49
N LEU A 423 -13.02 -0.48 -13.75
CA LEU A 423 -11.57 -0.54 -13.57
C LEU A 423 -11.23 0.04 -12.20
N VAL A 424 -10.42 -0.64 -11.41
CA VAL A 424 -10.02 -0.17 -10.07
C VAL A 424 -8.53 -0.35 -9.88
N SER A 425 -7.84 0.74 -9.53
CA SER A 425 -6.44 0.70 -9.12
C SER A 425 -6.34 0.77 -7.61
N GLN A 426 -5.62 -0.17 -7.01
CA GLN A 426 -5.27 -0.19 -5.58
C GLN A 426 -6.50 0.06 -4.67
N PRO A 427 -7.59 -0.73 -4.77
CA PRO A 427 -8.86 -0.42 -4.12
C PRO A 427 -8.76 -0.26 -2.60
N THR A 428 -7.87 -1.02 -1.95
CA THR A 428 -7.75 -1.02 -0.49
C THR A 428 -6.45 -0.38 0.02
N TRP A 429 -5.63 0.17 -0.89
CA TRP A 429 -4.38 0.79 -0.48
C TRP A 429 -4.58 1.91 0.53
N GLY A 430 -3.87 1.83 1.67
CA GLY A 430 -3.91 2.84 2.70
C GLY A 430 -5.27 3.05 3.36
N VAL A 431 -6.17 2.05 3.32
CA VAL A 431 -7.41 2.01 4.12
C VAL A 431 -7.24 1.08 5.32
N ASP A 432 -8.12 1.20 6.30
CA ASP A 432 -8.14 0.28 7.44
C ASP A 432 -8.70 -1.10 7.03
N VAL A 433 -8.40 -2.14 7.83
CA VAL A 433 -8.79 -3.53 7.53
C VAL A 433 -10.32 -3.68 7.39
N GLY A 434 -11.10 -2.97 8.21
CA GLY A 434 -12.56 -3.00 8.13
C GLY A 434 -13.09 -2.35 6.85
N ALA A 435 -12.50 -1.22 6.44
CA ALA A 435 -12.84 -0.57 5.18
C ALA A 435 -12.39 -1.41 3.97
N ALA A 436 -11.23 -2.05 4.03
CA ALA A 436 -10.75 -2.95 2.99
C ALA A 436 -11.70 -4.13 2.78
N ALA A 437 -12.11 -4.79 3.86
CA ALA A 437 -13.08 -5.88 3.81
C ALA A 437 -14.43 -5.42 3.21
N GLN A 438 -14.92 -4.23 3.59
CA GLN A 438 -16.14 -3.67 3.02
C GLN A 438 -16.00 -3.40 1.52
N ILE A 439 -14.90 -2.76 1.07
CA ILE A 439 -14.66 -2.47 -0.36
C ILE A 439 -14.61 -3.77 -1.16
N ARG A 440 -13.91 -4.80 -0.68
CA ARG A 440 -13.84 -6.11 -1.34
C ARG A 440 -15.21 -6.78 -1.44
N ALA A 441 -16.02 -6.73 -0.37
CA ALA A 441 -17.38 -7.25 -0.40
C ALA A 441 -18.27 -6.53 -1.43
N GLU A 442 -18.16 -5.21 -1.55
CA GLU A 442 -18.90 -4.42 -2.54
C GLU A 442 -18.45 -4.71 -3.98
N LEU A 443 -17.16 -4.94 -4.22
CA LEU A 443 -16.64 -5.36 -5.54
C LEU A 443 -17.18 -6.74 -5.93
N LEU A 444 -17.22 -7.70 -5.01
CA LEU A 444 -17.82 -9.01 -5.24
C LEU A 444 -19.33 -8.90 -5.48
N ALA A 445 -20.05 -8.08 -4.73
CA ALA A 445 -21.48 -7.85 -4.94
C ALA A 445 -21.74 -7.21 -6.33
N LEU A 446 -20.88 -6.29 -6.76
CA LEU A 446 -20.96 -5.69 -8.10
C LEU A 446 -20.71 -6.73 -9.21
N ARG A 447 -19.70 -7.59 -9.05
CA ARG A 447 -19.46 -8.76 -9.92
C ARG A 447 -20.72 -9.64 -9.99
N ASP A 448 -21.29 -9.96 -8.84
CA ASP A 448 -22.46 -10.82 -8.72
C ASP A 448 -23.71 -10.23 -9.38
N ALA A 449 -23.76 -8.90 -9.50
CA ALA A 449 -24.77 -8.18 -10.29
C ALA A 449 -24.50 -8.18 -11.80
N GLY A 450 -23.42 -8.83 -12.28
CA GLY A 450 -23.07 -8.96 -13.69
C GLY A 450 -22.07 -7.94 -14.22
N CYS A 451 -21.49 -7.10 -13.37
CA CYS A 451 -20.42 -6.17 -13.79
C CYS A 451 -19.13 -6.94 -14.13
N ALA A 452 -18.41 -6.49 -15.15
CA ALA A 452 -17.04 -6.89 -15.41
C ALA A 452 -16.09 -6.02 -14.59
N VAL A 453 -15.31 -6.61 -13.71
CA VAL A 453 -14.42 -5.86 -12.79
C VAL A 453 -12.97 -6.18 -13.10
N LEU A 454 -12.14 -5.16 -13.34
CA LEU A 454 -10.69 -5.27 -13.45
C LEU A 454 -10.05 -4.59 -12.24
N VAL A 455 -9.32 -5.35 -11.45
CA VAL A 455 -8.59 -4.85 -10.27
C VAL A 455 -7.10 -4.93 -10.53
N VAL A 456 -6.41 -3.80 -10.40
CA VAL A 456 -4.94 -3.74 -10.41
C VAL A 456 -4.49 -3.49 -8.97
N SER A 457 -3.71 -4.41 -8.41
CA SER A 457 -3.23 -4.30 -7.02
C SER A 457 -1.84 -4.90 -6.86
N GLU A 458 -1.04 -4.29 -5.98
CA GLU A 458 0.24 -4.83 -5.50
C GLU A 458 0.03 -5.88 -4.41
N GLU A 459 -1.14 -5.88 -3.76
CA GLU A 459 -1.48 -6.79 -2.67
C GLU A 459 -2.02 -8.11 -3.21
N LEU A 460 -1.16 -9.13 -3.25
CA LEU A 460 -1.56 -10.47 -3.73
C LEU A 460 -2.70 -11.07 -2.92
N ASP A 461 -2.68 -10.90 -1.59
CA ASP A 461 -3.74 -11.41 -0.72
C ASP A 461 -5.12 -10.85 -1.10
N GLU A 462 -5.19 -9.53 -1.43
CA GLU A 462 -6.41 -8.91 -1.93
C GLU A 462 -6.89 -9.58 -3.23
N LEU A 463 -5.98 -9.75 -4.18
CA LEU A 463 -6.30 -10.34 -5.47
C LEU A 463 -6.75 -11.80 -5.34
N PHE A 464 -6.09 -12.59 -4.48
CA PHE A 464 -6.51 -13.96 -4.19
C PHE A 464 -7.88 -14.06 -3.51
N GLU A 465 -8.27 -13.03 -2.74
CA GLU A 465 -9.58 -13.02 -2.08
C GLU A 465 -10.76 -12.71 -3.03
N ILE A 466 -10.55 -11.83 -4.04
CA ILE A 466 -11.68 -11.31 -4.83
C ILE A 466 -11.68 -11.70 -6.30
N SER A 467 -10.54 -12.14 -6.86
CA SER A 467 -10.43 -12.41 -8.31
C SER A 467 -10.92 -13.80 -8.68
N ASP A 468 -11.46 -13.94 -9.87
CA ASP A 468 -11.77 -15.23 -10.52
C ASP A 468 -10.56 -15.70 -11.34
N ARG A 469 -9.87 -14.76 -11.98
CA ARG A 469 -8.71 -14.98 -12.85
C ARG A 469 -7.66 -13.92 -12.62
N LEU A 470 -6.40 -14.31 -12.74
CA LEU A 470 -5.24 -13.48 -12.42
C LEU A 470 -4.30 -13.34 -13.62
N TYR A 471 -3.68 -12.19 -13.71
CA TYR A 471 -2.53 -11.88 -14.54
C TYR A 471 -1.44 -11.25 -13.67
N VAL A 472 -0.23 -11.23 -14.19
CA VAL A 472 0.87 -10.43 -13.62
C VAL A 472 1.38 -9.48 -14.67
N MET A 473 1.66 -8.25 -14.27
CA MET A 473 2.29 -7.26 -15.11
C MET A 473 3.74 -7.04 -14.70
N ALA A 474 4.65 -7.23 -15.65
CA ALA A 474 6.07 -6.95 -15.47
C ALA A 474 6.67 -6.43 -16.78
N ASN A 475 7.48 -5.36 -16.69
CA ASN A 475 8.18 -4.75 -17.81
C ASN A 475 7.27 -4.40 -19.00
N GLY A 476 6.04 -3.94 -18.73
CA GLY A 476 5.06 -3.54 -19.75
C GLY A 476 4.39 -4.69 -20.50
N LYS A 477 4.52 -5.93 -20.02
CA LYS A 477 3.88 -7.13 -20.57
C LYS A 477 2.95 -7.76 -19.55
N LEU A 478 1.91 -8.47 -20.01
CA LEU A 478 1.08 -9.33 -19.16
C LEU A 478 1.53 -10.79 -19.29
N SER A 479 1.50 -11.49 -18.16
CA SER A 479 1.64 -12.95 -18.12
C SER A 479 0.48 -13.64 -18.83
N PRO A 480 0.56 -14.95 -19.09
CA PRO A 480 -0.62 -15.76 -19.36
C PRO A 480 -1.66 -15.63 -18.25
N ALA A 481 -2.95 -15.79 -18.60
CA ALA A 481 -4.02 -15.83 -17.61
C ALA A 481 -3.97 -17.11 -16.79
N ILE A 482 -4.20 -17.01 -15.48
CA ILE A 482 -4.34 -18.17 -14.60
C ILE A 482 -5.61 -18.07 -13.78
N GLN A 483 -6.33 -19.20 -13.61
CA GLN A 483 -7.48 -19.22 -12.69
C GLN A 483 -6.99 -19.06 -11.26
N ARG A 484 -7.71 -18.30 -10.42
CA ARG A 484 -7.33 -18.06 -9.02
C ARG A 484 -7.03 -19.36 -8.24
N LYS A 485 -7.87 -20.39 -8.46
CA LYS A 485 -7.75 -21.69 -7.78
C LYS A 485 -6.49 -22.47 -8.15
N ASP A 486 -5.90 -22.20 -9.31
CA ASP A 486 -4.71 -22.87 -9.85
C ASP A 486 -3.44 -22.05 -9.60
N ALA A 487 -3.58 -20.79 -9.17
CA ALA A 487 -2.48 -19.87 -8.89
C ALA A 487 -1.91 -20.10 -7.47
N THR A 488 -0.59 -19.97 -7.35
CA THR A 488 0.08 -19.95 -6.04
C THR A 488 0.83 -18.63 -5.83
N VAL A 489 1.01 -18.22 -4.57
CA VAL A 489 1.76 -16.99 -4.23
C VAL A 489 3.19 -17.06 -4.76
N ALA A 490 3.83 -18.24 -4.70
CA ALA A 490 5.19 -18.46 -5.22
C ALA A 490 5.26 -18.21 -6.74
N GLN A 491 4.32 -18.80 -7.50
CA GLN A 491 4.25 -18.64 -8.96
C GLN A 491 3.97 -17.17 -9.34
N MET A 492 3.01 -16.52 -8.66
CA MET A 492 2.73 -15.12 -8.90
C MET A 492 3.96 -14.24 -8.63
N GLY A 493 4.71 -14.55 -7.57
CA GLY A 493 5.95 -13.85 -7.23
C GLY A 493 7.05 -14.03 -8.28
N GLU A 494 7.21 -15.23 -8.85
CA GLU A 494 8.13 -15.47 -9.98
C GLU A 494 7.71 -14.63 -11.20
N TRP A 495 6.42 -14.63 -11.51
CA TRP A 495 5.87 -13.84 -12.61
C TRP A 495 6.02 -12.33 -12.38
N MET A 496 5.91 -11.85 -11.16
CA MET A 496 6.17 -10.44 -10.82
C MET A 496 7.62 -10.02 -11.09
N SER A 497 8.53 -10.99 -11.22
CA SER A 497 9.92 -10.79 -11.67
C SER A 497 10.09 -10.93 -13.19
N GLY A 498 9.01 -11.12 -13.95
CA GLY A 498 9.00 -11.28 -15.40
C GLY A 498 9.34 -12.71 -15.88
N LEU A 499 9.31 -13.70 -14.99
CA LEU A 499 9.74 -15.08 -15.27
C LEU A 499 8.54 -16.01 -15.55
N TRP A 500 7.75 -15.78 -16.60
CA TRP A 500 6.66 -16.68 -17.01
C TRP A 500 6.91 -17.42 -18.33
N GLU A 501 7.94 -17.07 -19.10
CA GLU A 501 8.24 -17.72 -20.38
C GLU A 501 8.92 -19.10 -20.20
N SER A 502 9.33 -19.48 -18.98
CA SER A 502 10.04 -20.73 -18.70
C SER A 502 9.13 -21.96 -18.47
N HIS A 503 7.80 -21.80 -18.56
CA HIS A 503 6.82 -22.86 -18.29
C HIS A 503 5.80 -23.08 -19.43
N ALA A 504 6.10 -22.59 -20.66
CA ALA A 504 5.28 -22.82 -21.84
C ALA A 504 5.73 -24.04 -22.64
#